data_01ccd49be5b04fa8f75c0db2dfbd7337
#
_entry.id   01ccd49be5b04fa8f75c0db2dfbd7337
#
_cell.length_a   1.000
_cell.length_b   1.000
_cell.length_c   1.000
_cell.angle_alpha   90.00
_cell.angle_beta   90.00
_cell.angle_gamma   90.00
#
_symmetry.space_group_name_H-M   'P 1'
#
loop_
_entity.id
_entity.type
_entity.pdbx_description
1 polymer ?
#
loop_
_entity_poly.entity_id
_entity_poly.type
_entity_poly.pdbx_seq_one_letter_code
_entity_poly.pdbx_strand_id
1 'polypeptide(L)'
;MIEFTALPDLALRALGGSVIAANDESFAEKESLIRPGRPGFRPHTFGAKGQVYDGWETRRRREPGHDWALVRLGMPGVIRGVVIDTAWFKGNYPPHASVEACEAEGHPTVAELEAADWVEIVPMSDLKGDAEHFFEVSGERRHTHVRLNMFPDGGIARLRVHGEVRPDLSVYEGLGLDLAALENGALVTACSDEFYSSPNNAISPGLARHQAEGWETARRRDGGNDWLVIRLAGPGIVRLAEIDTTNLVFNAPAEVSVAGSADGVTWFPLLPRTRLLPDTRHRFRVTDAPEAAYARVDIHPDGGLARIRLHGFLTEG
;
A
#
# COMPACT_ATOMS: atom_id res chain seq x y z
N MET A 1 16.72 -5.82 -4.17
CA MET A 1 15.26 -5.74 -3.85
C MET A 1 14.52 -6.25 -5.09
N ILE A 2 13.49 -7.05 -4.95
CA ILE A 2 12.68 -7.47 -6.11
C ILE A 2 11.84 -6.26 -6.51
N GLU A 3 11.90 -5.86 -7.78
CA GLU A 3 11.42 -4.55 -8.27
C GLU A 3 9.95 -4.27 -7.89
N PHE A 4 9.06 -5.26 -8.03
CA PHE A 4 7.63 -5.06 -7.72
C PHE A 4 7.36 -4.80 -6.24
N THR A 5 8.24 -5.20 -5.32
CA THR A 5 8.03 -4.98 -3.87
C THR A 5 8.21 -3.53 -3.43
N ALA A 6 8.70 -2.67 -4.31
CA ALA A 6 8.72 -1.22 -4.09
C ALA A 6 7.33 -0.57 -4.31
N LEU A 7 6.44 -1.25 -5.04
CA LEU A 7 5.08 -0.79 -5.26
C LEU A 7 4.20 -1.00 -4.00
N PRO A 8 3.11 -0.23 -3.87
CA PRO A 8 2.15 -0.40 -2.78
C PRO A 8 1.60 -1.82 -2.68
N ASP A 9 1.38 -2.29 -1.45
CA ASP A 9 0.64 -3.54 -1.19
C ASP A 9 -0.87 -3.25 -1.22
N LEU A 10 -1.52 -3.55 -2.33
CA LEU A 10 -2.92 -3.28 -2.60
C LEU A 10 -3.87 -4.01 -1.62
N ALA A 11 -3.41 -5.13 -1.03
CA ALA A 11 -4.19 -5.93 -0.09
C ALA A 11 -4.02 -5.49 1.37
N LEU A 12 -3.06 -4.60 1.67
CA LEU A 12 -2.67 -4.26 3.05
C LEU A 12 -3.86 -3.73 3.86
N ARG A 13 -4.04 -4.26 5.08
CA ARG A 13 -5.13 -3.81 5.98
C ARG A 13 -5.08 -2.31 6.27
N ALA A 14 -3.89 -1.75 6.45
CA ALA A 14 -3.71 -0.32 6.71
C ALA A 14 -4.13 0.56 5.53
N LEU A 15 -4.21 0.01 4.32
CA LEU A 15 -4.65 0.68 3.09
C LEU A 15 -6.10 0.33 2.71
N GLY A 16 -6.85 -0.33 3.61
CA GLY A 16 -8.27 -0.64 3.41
C GLY A 16 -8.56 -2.07 2.96
N GLY A 17 -7.55 -2.94 2.81
CA GLY A 17 -7.72 -4.35 2.47
C GLY A 17 -8.56 -5.11 3.49
N SER A 18 -9.26 -6.15 3.06
CA SER A 18 -10.11 -6.98 3.93
C SER A 18 -10.16 -8.42 3.47
N VAL A 19 -9.92 -9.37 4.36
CA VAL A 19 -10.17 -10.79 4.09
C VAL A 19 -11.65 -11.07 4.35
N ILE A 20 -12.45 -11.09 3.28
CA ILE A 20 -13.91 -11.12 3.38
C ILE A 20 -14.46 -12.52 3.68
N ALA A 21 -13.75 -13.57 3.27
CA ALA A 21 -14.13 -14.96 3.55
C ALA A 21 -12.92 -15.88 3.55
N ALA A 22 -13.04 -17.00 4.26
CA ALA A 22 -12.17 -18.16 4.15
C ALA A 22 -13.02 -19.41 4.45
N ASN A 23 -12.67 -20.55 3.87
CA ASN A 23 -13.42 -21.76 4.11
C ASN A 23 -13.07 -22.45 5.45
N ASP A 24 -11.91 -22.16 6.01
CA ASP A 24 -11.50 -22.61 7.34
C ASP A 24 -10.57 -21.61 8.03
N GLU A 25 -10.69 -21.42 9.33
CA GLU A 25 -9.83 -20.62 10.19
C GLU A 25 -9.77 -21.22 11.61
N SER A 26 -9.71 -22.55 11.64
CA SER A 26 -9.81 -23.29 12.91
C SER A 26 -8.67 -23.02 13.87
N PHE A 27 -7.45 -22.84 13.39
CA PHE A 27 -6.27 -22.61 14.22
C PHE A 27 -5.86 -21.13 14.31
N ALA A 28 -5.94 -20.38 13.21
CA ALA A 28 -5.63 -18.95 13.24
C ALA A 28 -6.48 -18.18 12.23
N GLU A 29 -6.80 -16.93 12.60
CA GLU A 29 -7.76 -16.09 11.89
C GLU A 29 -7.19 -15.57 10.55
N LYS A 30 -8.05 -15.56 9.53
CA LYS A 30 -7.74 -15.12 8.16
C LYS A 30 -7.25 -13.67 8.07
N GLU A 31 -7.72 -12.79 8.97
CA GLU A 31 -7.34 -11.37 8.96
C GLU A 31 -5.83 -11.14 9.15
N SER A 32 -5.13 -12.12 9.70
CA SER A 32 -3.67 -12.07 9.85
C SER A 32 -2.92 -11.99 8.52
N LEU A 33 -3.49 -12.53 7.42
CA LEU A 33 -2.90 -12.54 6.08
C LEU A 33 -2.45 -11.16 5.59
N ILE A 34 -3.24 -10.13 5.90
CA ILE A 34 -3.04 -8.78 5.36
C ILE A 34 -2.64 -7.75 6.44
N ARG A 35 -2.23 -8.21 7.62
CA ARG A 35 -1.74 -7.31 8.68
C ARG A 35 -0.47 -6.59 8.24
N PRO A 36 -0.29 -5.32 8.68
CA PRO A 36 0.97 -4.60 8.50
C PRO A 36 2.14 -5.31 9.20
N GLY A 37 3.34 -5.08 8.70
CA GLY A 37 4.58 -5.54 9.31
C GLY A 37 4.87 -7.02 9.09
N ARG A 38 6.04 -7.40 9.59
CA ARG A 38 6.50 -8.80 9.54
C ARG A 38 5.77 -9.64 10.57
N PRO A 39 5.54 -10.94 10.28
CA PRO A 39 4.93 -11.84 11.25
C PRO A 39 5.82 -12.01 12.47
N GLY A 40 5.20 -11.98 13.63
CA GLY A 40 5.88 -12.23 14.91
C GLY A 40 5.65 -13.66 15.39
N PHE A 41 6.55 -14.18 16.24
CA PHE A 41 6.36 -15.46 16.91
C PHE A 41 6.62 -15.33 18.41
N ARG A 42 5.69 -15.86 19.19
CA ARG A 42 5.82 -15.96 20.65
C ARG A 42 5.83 -17.42 21.02
N PRO A 43 6.99 -18.01 21.35
CA PRO A 43 7.07 -19.42 21.72
C PRO A 43 6.24 -19.70 22.97
N HIS A 44 5.71 -20.92 23.05
CA HIS A 44 4.92 -21.42 24.19
C HIS A 44 3.69 -20.56 24.56
N THR A 45 3.15 -19.82 23.59
CA THR A 45 1.91 -19.05 23.77
C THR A 45 0.75 -19.84 23.19
N PHE A 46 -0.21 -20.23 24.06
CA PHE A 46 -1.37 -21.02 23.66
C PHE A 46 -2.65 -20.23 23.90
N GLY A 47 -3.57 -20.30 22.95
CA GLY A 47 -4.93 -19.76 23.01
C GLY A 47 -5.97 -20.86 22.97
N ALA A 48 -7.23 -20.48 22.82
CA ALA A 48 -8.33 -21.43 22.73
C ALA A 48 -8.24 -22.35 21.48
N LYS A 49 -7.53 -21.93 20.45
CA LYS A 49 -7.30 -22.67 19.19
C LYS A 49 -5.96 -23.43 19.15
N GLY A 50 -5.19 -23.47 20.23
CA GLY A 50 -3.87 -24.13 20.29
C GLY A 50 -2.71 -23.14 20.36
N GLN A 51 -1.54 -23.52 19.82
CA GLN A 51 -0.37 -22.64 19.72
C GLN A 51 -0.71 -21.40 18.87
N VAL A 52 -0.40 -20.21 19.38
CA VAL A 52 -0.68 -18.96 18.67
C VAL A 52 0.38 -18.71 17.60
N TYR A 53 -0.04 -18.63 16.34
CA TYR A 53 0.72 -18.17 15.20
C TYR A 53 0.20 -16.83 14.69
N ASP A 54 1.10 -15.96 14.24
CA ASP A 54 0.74 -14.70 13.59
C ASP A 54 0.61 -14.92 12.06
N GLY A 55 -0.51 -15.54 11.69
CA GLY A 55 -0.84 -15.91 10.33
C GLY A 55 -2.27 -16.46 10.26
N TRP A 56 -2.66 -16.91 9.10
CA TRP A 56 -3.89 -17.69 8.88
C TRP A 56 -3.53 -19.16 8.86
N GLU A 57 -4.23 -19.99 9.64
CA GLU A 57 -3.97 -21.42 9.74
C GLU A 57 -5.28 -22.20 9.78
N THR A 58 -5.39 -23.20 8.89
CA THR A 58 -6.53 -24.10 8.76
C THR A 58 -6.27 -25.43 9.45
N ARG A 59 -7.34 -26.16 9.71
CA ARG A 59 -7.23 -27.54 10.20
C ARG A 59 -6.72 -28.47 9.10
N ARG A 60 -6.06 -29.55 9.50
CA ARG A 60 -5.65 -30.58 8.56
C ARG A 60 -6.86 -31.21 7.86
N ARG A 61 -6.90 -31.08 6.52
CA ARG A 61 -7.94 -31.71 5.71
C ARG A 61 -7.84 -33.23 5.76
N ARG A 62 -9.02 -33.84 5.82
CA ARG A 62 -9.16 -35.30 5.76
C ARG A 62 -9.89 -35.76 4.51
N GLU A 63 -10.38 -34.83 3.73
CA GLU A 63 -11.13 -35.01 2.51
C GLU A 63 -10.45 -34.32 1.34
N PRO A 64 -10.63 -34.79 0.08
CA PRO A 64 -10.10 -34.11 -1.09
C PRO A 64 -10.57 -32.65 -1.17
N GLY A 65 -9.69 -31.77 -1.70
CA GLY A 65 -9.96 -30.34 -1.83
C GLY A 65 -8.78 -29.51 -1.35
N HIS A 66 -9.02 -28.23 -1.23
CA HIS A 66 -8.03 -27.25 -0.77
C HIS A 66 -8.71 -26.16 0.08
N ASP A 67 -7.90 -25.40 0.80
CA ASP A 67 -8.38 -24.26 1.57
C ASP A 67 -8.13 -22.96 0.84
N TRP A 68 -9.01 -21.98 1.05
CA TRP A 68 -8.96 -20.72 0.35
C TRP A 68 -9.37 -19.53 1.21
N ALA A 69 -8.86 -18.35 0.87
CA ALA A 69 -9.27 -17.07 1.42
C ALA A 69 -9.52 -16.05 0.32
N LEU A 70 -10.63 -15.30 0.43
CA LEU A 70 -11.00 -14.19 -0.45
C LEU A 70 -10.57 -12.87 0.16
N VAL A 71 -9.79 -12.10 -0.56
CA VAL A 71 -9.30 -10.80 -0.13
C VAL A 71 -9.82 -9.72 -1.08
N ARG A 72 -10.55 -8.76 -0.53
CA ARG A 72 -10.83 -7.51 -1.22
C ARG A 72 -9.61 -6.62 -1.09
N LEU A 73 -9.10 -6.15 -2.22
CA LEU A 73 -8.04 -5.15 -2.25
C LEU A 73 -8.55 -3.83 -1.64
N GLY A 74 -7.73 -3.20 -0.83
CA GLY A 74 -8.03 -1.87 -0.28
C GLY A 74 -7.96 -0.79 -1.35
N MET A 75 -7.11 -1.03 -2.33
CA MET A 75 -6.94 -0.18 -3.50
C MET A 75 -6.98 -1.06 -4.75
N PRO A 76 -8.04 -0.94 -5.58
CA PRO A 76 -8.09 -1.63 -6.86
C PRO A 76 -6.92 -1.22 -7.76
N GLY A 77 -6.37 -2.18 -8.52
CA GLY A 77 -5.21 -1.83 -9.33
C GLY A 77 -4.71 -2.96 -10.24
N VAL A 78 -3.63 -2.66 -10.94
CA VAL A 78 -2.88 -3.63 -11.76
C VAL A 78 -1.85 -4.31 -10.87
N ILE A 79 -1.98 -5.62 -10.71
CA ILE A 79 -1.08 -6.41 -9.87
C ILE A 79 0.23 -6.67 -10.62
N ARG A 80 1.37 -6.38 -10.00
CA ARG A 80 2.71 -6.59 -10.55
C ARG A 80 3.45 -7.73 -9.87
N GLY A 81 3.03 -8.11 -8.67
CA GLY A 81 3.61 -9.24 -7.97
C GLY A 81 2.88 -9.62 -6.71
N VAL A 82 3.09 -10.85 -6.29
CA VAL A 82 2.52 -11.43 -5.07
C VAL A 82 3.64 -11.98 -4.21
N VAL A 83 3.54 -11.77 -2.89
CA VAL A 83 4.42 -12.42 -1.92
C VAL A 83 3.56 -13.30 -1.01
N ILE A 84 3.91 -14.58 -0.92
CA ILE A 84 3.34 -15.54 0.02
C ILE A 84 4.41 -15.84 1.07
N ASP A 85 4.16 -15.42 2.31
CA ASP A 85 5.08 -15.56 3.43
C ASP A 85 4.59 -16.68 4.37
N THR A 86 5.43 -17.70 4.56
CA THR A 86 5.18 -18.82 5.47
C THR A 86 6.01 -18.71 6.75
N ALA A 87 6.50 -17.53 7.11
CA ALA A 87 7.32 -17.30 8.30
C ALA A 87 6.71 -17.96 9.54
N TRP A 88 7.54 -18.69 10.29
CA TRP A 88 7.20 -19.46 11.48
C TRP A 88 6.39 -20.75 11.26
N PHE A 89 5.80 -20.96 10.08
CA PHE A 89 5.14 -22.20 9.70
C PHE A 89 6.17 -23.20 9.14
N LYS A 90 6.91 -23.89 10.03
CA LYS A 90 8.03 -24.76 9.65
C LYS A 90 7.60 -26.15 9.18
N GLY A 91 6.53 -26.69 9.76
CA GLY A 91 6.05 -28.05 9.47
C GLY A 91 4.57 -28.11 9.09
N ASN A 92 3.87 -27.01 9.21
CA ASN A 92 2.43 -26.85 8.99
C ASN A 92 2.12 -25.81 7.88
N TYR A 93 3.10 -25.48 7.05
CA TYR A 93 2.91 -24.69 5.84
C TYR A 93 2.26 -25.53 4.74
N PRO A 94 1.49 -24.95 3.80
CA PRO A 94 0.96 -25.67 2.66
C PRO A 94 2.07 -26.02 1.67
N PRO A 95 2.16 -27.27 1.15
CA PRO A 95 3.14 -27.63 0.12
C PRO A 95 3.07 -26.78 -1.14
N HIS A 96 1.84 -26.37 -1.52
CA HIS A 96 1.61 -25.57 -2.73
C HIS A 96 0.57 -24.49 -2.44
N ALA A 97 0.64 -23.41 -3.21
CA ALA A 97 -0.40 -22.37 -3.27
C ALA A 97 -0.57 -21.84 -4.70
N SER A 98 -1.73 -21.27 -4.98
CA SER A 98 -2.01 -20.47 -6.18
C SER A 98 -2.74 -19.20 -5.81
N VAL A 99 -2.72 -18.20 -6.72
CA VAL A 99 -3.49 -16.97 -6.53
C VAL A 99 -4.26 -16.66 -7.81
N GLU A 100 -5.53 -16.38 -7.62
CA GLU A 100 -6.42 -15.89 -8.67
C GLU A 100 -6.85 -14.46 -8.35
N ALA A 101 -7.20 -13.70 -9.38
CA ALA A 101 -7.71 -12.34 -9.24
C ALA A 101 -8.96 -12.13 -10.10
N CYS A 102 -9.85 -11.24 -9.66
CA CYS A 102 -11.01 -10.83 -10.45
C CYS A 102 -11.26 -9.33 -10.33
N GLU A 103 -12.04 -8.81 -11.25
CA GLU A 103 -12.61 -7.46 -11.20
C GLU A 103 -14.11 -7.57 -10.94
N ALA A 104 -14.54 -7.11 -9.78
CA ALA A 104 -15.93 -7.07 -9.37
C ALA A 104 -16.18 -5.74 -8.65
N GLU A 105 -16.91 -4.85 -9.30
CA GLU A 105 -17.17 -3.50 -8.82
C GLU A 105 -18.23 -3.47 -7.71
N GLY A 106 -18.27 -2.35 -7.01
CA GLY A 106 -19.24 -2.11 -5.95
C GLY A 106 -18.95 -2.94 -4.70
N HIS A 107 -19.98 -3.59 -4.16
CA HIS A 107 -19.92 -4.34 -2.91
C HIS A 107 -20.45 -5.76 -3.09
N PRO A 108 -19.77 -6.61 -3.88
CA PRO A 108 -20.25 -7.96 -4.18
C PRO A 108 -20.29 -8.81 -2.90
N THR A 109 -21.32 -9.65 -2.80
CA THR A 109 -21.42 -10.70 -1.79
C THR A 109 -20.43 -11.83 -2.09
N VAL A 110 -20.17 -12.71 -1.11
CA VAL A 110 -19.30 -13.88 -1.32
C VAL A 110 -19.84 -14.77 -2.44
N ALA A 111 -21.16 -14.98 -2.53
CA ALA A 111 -21.77 -15.80 -3.57
C ALA A 111 -21.60 -15.19 -4.99
N GLU A 112 -21.68 -13.88 -5.12
CA GLU A 112 -21.42 -13.19 -6.39
C GLU A 112 -19.94 -13.29 -6.77
N LEU A 113 -19.04 -13.22 -5.81
CA LEU A 113 -17.59 -13.43 -6.04
C LEU A 113 -17.26 -14.87 -6.41
N GLU A 114 -17.94 -15.88 -5.83
CA GLU A 114 -17.75 -17.26 -6.24
C GLU A 114 -18.09 -17.49 -7.71
N ALA A 115 -19.04 -16.74 -8.25
CA ALA A 115 -19.49 -16.78 -9.64
C ALA A 115 -18.73 -15.80 -10.56
N ALA A 116 -17.78 -15.02 -10.03
CA ALA A 116 -17.01 -14.03 -10.80
C ALA A 116 -16.03 -14.69 -11.79
N ASP A 117 -15.56 -13.89 -12.76
CA ASP A 117 -14.55 -14.33 -13.74
C ASP A 117 -13.14 -14.24 -13.11
N TRP A 118 -12.73 -15.31 -12.45
CA TRP A 118 -11.42 -15.44 -11.83
C TRP A 118 -10.35 -15.81 -12.86
N VAL A 119 -9.23 -15.11 -12.80
CA VAL A 119 -8.05 -15.36 -13.63
C VAL A 119 -6.89 -15.78 -12.73
N GLU A 120 -6.24 -16.89 -13.05
CA GLU A 120 -5.03 -17.31 -12.35
C GLU A 120 -3.90 -16.32 -12.64
N ILE A 121 -3.36 -15.69 -11.60
CA ILE A 121 -2.23 -14.73 -11.68
C ILE A 121 -0.94 -15.33 -11.10
N VAL A 122 -1.04 -16.31 -10.21
CA VAL A 122 0.06 -17.14 -9.74
C VAL A 122 -0.39 -18.60 -9.88
N PRO A 123 0.22 -19.38 -10.79
CA PRO A 123 -0.11 -20.79 -10.93
C PRO A 123 0.24 -21.58 -9.69
N MET A 124 -0.30 -22.80 -9.56
CA MET A 124 0.04 -23.67 -8.44
C MET A 124 1.57 -23.84 -8.35
N SER A 125 2.13 -23.37 -7.25
CA SER A 125 3.57 -23.25 -7.03
C SER A 125 3.98 -23.86 -5.71
N ASP A 126 5.18 -24.45 -5.68
CA ASP A 126 5.77 -25.04 -4.49
C ASP A 126 6.09 -23.98 -3.45
N LEU A 127 5.74 -24.23 -2.20
CA LEU A 127 6.15 -23.42 -1.06
C LEU A 127 7.14 -24.19 -0.17
N LYS A 128 7.90 -23.41 0.60
CA LYS A 128 8.77 -23.89 1.68
C LYS A 128 8.30 -23.31 3.00
N GLY A 129 8.53 -23.99 4.09
CA GLY A 129 8.25 -23.46 5.41
C GLY A 129 9.24 -22.38 5.83
N ASP A 130 8.78 -21.41 6.61
CA ASP A 130 9.59 -20.33 7.18
C ASP A 130 10.34 -19.52 6.12
N ALA A 131 9.65 -19.15 5.03
CA ALA A 131 10.24 -18.48 3.87
C ALA A 131 9.25 -17.51 3.20
N GLU A 132 9.78 -16.49 2.52
CA GLU A 132 9.02 -15.64 1.61
C GLU A 132 9.15 -16.15 0.17
N HIS A 133 8.04 -16.18 -0.55
CA HIS A 133 7.96 -16.63 -1.94
C HIS A 133 7.46 -15.47 -2.80
N PHE A 134 8.22 -15.13 -3.82
CA PHE A 134 7.99 -13.96 -4.67
C PHE A 134 7.55 -14.41 -6.06
N PHE A 135 6.42 -13.90 -6.51
CA PHE A 135 5.84 -14.23 -7.82
C PHE A 135 5.60 -12.96 -8.61
N GLU A 136 6.28 -12.80 -9.73
CA GLU A 136 6.01 -11.71 -10.67
C GLU A 136 4.69 -11.97 -11.41
N VAL A 137 3.88 -10.94 -11.59
CA VAL A 137 2.60 -11.00 -12.30
C VAL A 137 2.67 -10.09 -13.51
N SER A 138 2.38 -10.66 -14.68
CA SER A 138 2.32 -9.93 -15.95
C SER A 138 0.90 -9.55 -16.30
N GLY A 139 0.71 -8.46 -17.05
CA GLY A 139 -0.58 -8.01 -17.56
C GLY A 139 -0.95 -6.62 -17.08
N GLU A 140 -1.98 -6.04 -17.73
CA GLU A 140 -2.47 -4.68 -17.48
C GLU A 140 -3.92 -4.67 -16.96
N ARG A 141 -4.49 -5.85 -16.73
CA ARG A 141 -5.86 -5.96 -16.21
C ARG A 141 -5.93 -5.41 -14.79
N ARG A 142 -6.92 -4.58 -14.53
CA ARG A 142 -7.26 -4.08 -13.20
C ARG A 142 -7.99 -5.16 -12.42
N HIS A 143 -7.72 -5.25 -11.13
CA HIS A 143 -8.35 -6.21 -10.22
C HIS A 143 -8.83 -5.51 -8.95
N THR A 144 -9.90 -6.06 -8.36
CA THR A 144 -10.50 -5.58 -7.12
C THR A 144 -10.39 -6.60 -5.98
N HIS A 145 -10.26 -7.89 -6.34
CA HIS A 145 -10.21 -9.00 -5.40
C HIS A 145 -9.14 -10.02 -5.80
N VAL A 146 -8.59 -10.72 -4.81
CA VAL A 146 -7.74 -11.89 -5.01
C VAL A 146 -8.25 -13.06 -4.17
N ARG A 147 -8.01 -14.29 -4.66
CA ARG A 147 -8.27 -15.54 -3.95
C ARG A 147 -6.95 -16.27 -3.79
N LEU A 148 -6.53 -16.47 -2.52
CA LEU A 148 -5.41 -17.31 -2.17
C LEU A 148 -5.90 -18.72 -1.96
N ASN A 149 -5.34 -19.69 -2.67
CA ASN A 149 -5.63 -21.12 -2.52
C ASN A 149 -4.42 -21.82 -1.89
N MET A 150 -4.65 -22.64 -0.88
CA MET A 150 -3.64 -23.50 -0.23
C MET A 150 -3.93 -24.97 -0.54
N PHE A 151 -2.93 -25.75 -0.88
CA PHE A 151 -3.10 -27.14 -1.26
C PHE A 151 -2.27 -28.07 -0.35
N PRO A 152 -2.91 -29.02 0.41
CA PRO A 152 -4.35 -29.10 0.65
C PRO A 152 -4.82 -28.15 1.76
N ASP A 153 -3.96 -27.87 2.76
CA ASP A 153 -4.21 -27.12 3.99
C ASP A 153 -2.89 -26.58 4.55
N GLY A 154 -2.93 -25.77 5.59
CA GLY A 154 -1.73 -25.35 6.31
C GLY A 154 -1.85 -23.96 6.92
N GLY A 155 -0.68 -23.31 7.08
CA GLY A 155 -0.56 -21.96 7.59
C GLY A 155 0.24 -21.05 6.66
N ILE A 156 -0.26 -19.84 6.46
CA ILE A 156 0.41 -18.75 5.75
C ILE A 156 0.41 -17.51 6.64
N ALA A 157 1.59 -16.95 6.87
CA ALA A 157 1.77 -15.80 7.74
C ALA A 157 1.24 -14.50 7.11
N ARG A 158 1.62 -14.24 5.85
CA ARG A 158 1.19 -13.03 5.13
C ARG A 158 0.98 -13.30 3.65
N LEU A 159 0.04 -12.57 3.10
CA LEU A 159 -0.16 -12.36 1.67
C LEU A 159 0.09 -10.88 1.37
N ARG A 160 0.96 -10.58 0.40
CA ARG A 160 1.17 -9.23 -0.12
C ARG A 160 0.84 -9.21 -1.61
N VAL A 161 0.17 -8.18 -2.04
CA VAL A 161 -0.26 -7.99 -3.44
C VAL A 161 0.22 -6.63 -3.90
N HIS A 162 1.40 -6.61 -4.50
CA HIS A 162 2.03 -5.37 -4.92
C HIS A 162 1.58 -4.95 -6.32
N GLY A 163 1.29 -3.66 -6.50
CA GLY A 163 0.85 -3.18 -7.79
C GLY A 163 0.61 -1.67 -7.87
N GLU A 164 0.10 -1.26 -9.02
CA GLU A 164 -0.25 0.12 -9.33
C GLU A 164 -1.72 0.35 -9.03
N VAL A 165 -2.01 1.34 -8.21
CA VAL A 165 -3.39 1.72 -7.88
C VAL A 165 -4.09 2.30 -9.11
N ARG A 166 -5.27 1.80 -9.45
CA ARG A 166 -6.12 2.22 -10.57
C ARG A 166 -7.57 2.35 -10.10
N PRO A 167 -7.91 3.43 -9.36
CA PRO A 167 -9.26 3.66 -8.89
C PRO A 167 -10.18 4.07 -10.05
N ASP A 168 -11.48 4.00 -9.82
CA ASP A 168 -12.45 4.69 -10.66
C ASP A 168 -12.53 6.17 -10.25
N LEU A 169 -11.88 7.03 -11.00
CA LEU A 169 -11.86 8.46 -10.74
C LEU A 169 -13.16 9.17 -11.19
N SER A 170 -14.03 8.52 -11.96
CA SER A 170 -15.30 9.12 -12.40
C SER A 170 -16.22 9.47 -11.23
N VAL A 171 -16.07 8.79 -10.09
CA VAL A 171 -16.83 9.11 -8.85
C VAL A 171 -16.50 10.49 -8.29
N TYR A 172 -15.39 11.10 -8.71
CA TYR A 172 -14.98 12.45 -8.30
C TYR A 172 -15.26 13.52 -9.35
N GLU A 173 -16.00 13.20 -10.41
CA GLU A 173 -16.35 14.19 -11.44
C GLU A 173 -17.06 15.41 -10.82
N GLY A 174 -16.51 16.60 -11.06
CA GLY A 174 -16.98 17.85 -10.48
C GLY A 174 -16.71 18.04 -8.98
N LEU A 175 -16.02 17.10 -8.33
CA LEU A 175 -15.66 17.16 -6.92
C LEU A 175 -14.17 17.42 -6.74
N GLY A 176 -13.83 18.01 -5.59
CA GLY A 176 -12.43 18.13 -5.18
C GLY A 176 -11.94 16.81 -4.55
N LEU A 177 -10.70 16.46 -4.85
CA LEU A 177 -10.03 15.29 -4.25
C LEU A 177 -8.59 15.63 -3.86
N ASP A 178 -7.96 14.73 -3.12
CA ASP A 178 -6.51 14.78 -2.88
C ASP A 178 -5.79 14.15 -4.08
N LEU A 179 -5.17 14.99 -4.91
CA LEU A 179 -4.43 14.58 -6.10
C LEU A 179 -3.14 13.82 -5.77
N ALA A 180 -2.62 13.97 -4.55
CA ALA A 180 -1.42 13.26 -4.09
C ALA A 180 -1.73 11.96 -3.33
N ALA A 181 -3.01 11.61 -3.12
CA ALA A 181 -3.37 10.44 -2.35
C ALA A 181 -3.09 9.13 -3.10
N LEU A 182 -2.45 8.18 -2.41
CA LEU A 182 -2.15 6.85 -2.93
C LEU A 182 -3.43 6.13 -3.37
N GLU A 183 -4.48 6.20 -2.57
CA GLU A 183 -5.79 5.59 -2.85
C GLU A 183 -6.48 6.16 -4.09
N ASN A 184 -6.10 7.36 -4.52
CA ASN A 184 -6.59 7.99 -5.75
C ASN A 184 -5.67 7.71 -6.96
N GLY A 185 -4.64 6.89 -6.81
CA GLY A 185 -3.73 6.49 -7.90
C GLY A 185 -2.43 7.30 -7.98
N ALA A 186 -2.18 8.20 -7.03
CA ALA A 186 -0.87 8.85 -6.95
C ALA A 186 0.22 7.86 -6.53
N LEU A 187 1.45 8.13 -6.95
CA LEU A 187 2.61 7.28 -6.66
C LEU A 187 3.86 8.13 -6.55
N VAL A 188 4.69 7.89 -5.53
CA VAL A 188 6.03 8.47 -5.52
C VAL A 188 6.90 7.75 -6.53
N THR A 189 7.40 8.48 -7.52
CA THR A 189 8.18 7.95 -8.65
C THR A 189 9.68 8.12 -8.48
N ALA A 190 10.10 9.04 -7.61
CA ALA A 190 11.51 9.28 -7.29
C ALA A 190 11.63 9.97 -5.92
N CYS A 191 12.72 9.71 -5.23
CA CYS A 191 13.09 10.41 -4.00
C CYS A 191 14.62 10.49 -3.86
N SER A 192 15.08 11.39 -3.00
CA SER A 192 16.51 11.52 -2.68
C SER A 192 16.99 10.44 -1.71
N ASP A 193 16.13 10.01 -0.81
CA ASP A 193 16.45 9.08 0.28
C ASP A 193 15.20 8.34 0.76
N GLU A 194 15.34 7.04 1.01
CA GLU A 194 14.31 6.15 1.59
C GLU A 194 14.88 5.28 2.72
N PHE A 195 15.87 5.79 3.42
CA PHE A 195 16.66 5.02 4.38
C PHE A 195 15.81 4.42 5.50
N TYR A 196 14.94 5.20 6.13
CA TYR A 196 14.11 4.72 7.25
C TYR A 196 12.76 4.15 6.82
N SER A 197 12.19 4.65 5.73
CA SER A 197 10.84 4.27 5.32
C SER A 197 10.55 4.59 3.85
N SER A 198 9.58 3.86 3.29
CA SER A 198 9.11 4.11 1.92
C SER A 198 8.55 5.53 1.77
N PRO A 199 8.91 6.26 0.71
CA PRO A 199 8.36 7.59 0.45
C PRO A 199 6.85 7.57 0.17
N ASN A 200 6.29 6.44 -0.29
CA ASN A 200 4.83 6.27 -0.45
C ASN A 200 4.06 6.36 0.88
N ASN A 201 4.73 6.22 2.02
CA ASN A 201 4.10 6.44 3.32
C ASN A 201 3.58 7.87 3.46
N ALA A 202 4.28 8.87 2.90
CA ALA A 202 3.87 10.27 2.96
C ALA A 202 2.54 10.55 2.23
N ILE A 203 2.16 9.72 1.28
CA ILE A 203 0.91 9.86 0.50
C ILE A 203 -0.14 8.80 0.86
N SER A 204 0.12 7.95 1.87
CA SER A 204 -0.79 6.91 2.34
C SER A 204 -2.08 7.49 2.95
N PRO A 205 -3.21 6.76 2.92
CA PRO A 205 -4.49 7.22 3.49
C PRO A 205 -4.42 7.51 4.98
N GLY A 206 -5.34 8.36 5.44
CA GLY A 206 -5.52 8.66 6.85
C GLY A 206 -4.34 9.40 7.49
N LEU A 207 -4.35 9.47 8.83
CA LEU A 207 -3.29 10.10 9.62
C LEU A 207 -2.21 9.06 10.00
N ALA A 208 -0.97 9.50 10.10
CA ALA A 208 0.09 8.67 10.68
C ALA A 208 -0.15 8.50 12.20
N ARG A 209 -0.17 7.27 12.68
CA ARG A 209 -0.35 6.94 14.10
C ARG A 209 0.94 7.07 14.88
N HIS A 210 2.07 6.94 14.20
CA HIS A 210 3.40 7.09 14.74
C HIS A 210 4.39 7.45 13.60
N GLN A 211 5.59 7.88 13.96
CA GLN A 211 6.63 8.37 13.03
C GLN A 211 6.94 7.40 11.88
N ALA A 212 7.05 6.11 12.14
CA ALA A 212 7.39 5.11 11.11
C ALA A 212 6.32 4.89 10.03
N GLU A 213 5.14 5.51 10.17
CA GLU A 213 4.11 5.53 9.13
C GLU A 213 4.22 6.73 8.18
N GLY A 214 5.23 7.59 8.37
CA GLY A 214 5.60 8.67 7.45
C GLY A 214 6.80 8.30 6.58
N TRP A 215 7.25 9.25 5.77
CA TRP A 215 8.53 9.20 5.08
C TRP A 215 9.57 9.92 5.94
N GLU A 216 10.73 9.30 6.14
CA GLU A 216 11.83 9.87 6.91
C GLU A 216 13.17 9.53 6.25
N THR A 217 14.01 10.56 6.08
CA THR A 217 15.33 10.48 5.44
C THR A 217 16.45 10.33 6.46
N ALA A 218 17.59 9.83 6.00
CA ALA A 218 18.83 9.86 6.78
C ALA A 218 19.26 11.31 7.02
N ARG A 219 19.93 11.56 8.15
CA ARG A 219 20.45 12.90 8.46
C ARG A 219 21.52 13.33 7.47
N ARG A 220 21.28 14.41 6.75
CA ARG A 220 22.25 15.00 5.82
C ARG A 220 23.42 15.63 6.55
N ARG A 221 24.58 15.58 5.91
CA ARG A 221 25.85 16.19 6.39
C ARG A 221 26.46 17.13 5.36
N ASP A 222 25.75 17.38 4.27
CA ASP A 222 26.12 18.30 3.19
C ASP A 222 25.21 19.53 3.15
N GLY A 223 25.41 20.41 2.18
CA GLY A 223 24.57 21.62 2.00
C GLY A 223 23.32 21.40 1.13
N GLY A 224 22.95 20.14 0.83
CA GLY A 224 21.79 19.82 0.00
C GLY A 224 20.49 19.78 0.80
N ASN A 225 19.45 19.30 0.14
CA ASN A 225 18.14 19.02 0.75
C ASN A 225 17.58 17.70 0.26
N ASP A 226 16.61 17.14 0.98
CA ASP A 226 15.90 15.95 0.57
C ASP A 226 14.62 16.30 -0.17
N TRP A 227 14.18 15.37 -1.02
CA TRP A 227 13.03 15.59 -1.90
C TRP A 227 12.37 14.28 -2.33
N LEU A 228 11.11 14.39 -2.73
CA LEU A 228 10.40 13.33 -3.45
C LEU A 228 9.58 13.92 -4.62
N VAL A 229 9.30 13.07 -5.62
CA VAL A 229 8.44 13.39 -6.76
C VAL A 229 7.25 12.45 -6.75
N ILE A 230 6.06 13.05 -6.79
CA ILE A 230 4.77 12.35 -6.84
C ILE A 230 4.23 12.49 -8.26
N ARG A 231 3.93 11.37 -8.92
CA ARG A 231 2.97 11.36 -10.03
C ARG A 231 1.60 11.47 -9.40
N LEU A 232 0.85 12.49 -9.73
CA LEU A 232 -0.48 12.75 -9.18
C LEU A 232 -1.50 11.72 -9.69
N ALA A 233 -2.67 11.67 -9.06
CA ALA A 233 -3.80 10.81 -9.44
C ALA A 233 -4.24 10.99 -10.91
N GLY A 234 -4.06 12.20 -11.43
CA GLY A 234 -4.28 12.61 -12.81
C GLY A 234 -3.87 14.06 -12.97
N PRO A 235 -3.88 14.60 -14.22
CA PRO A 235 -3.73 16.03 -14.44
C PRO A 235 -4.78 16.80 -13.67
N GLY A 236 -4.37 17.86 -12.97
CA GLY A 236 -5.30 18.61 -12.14
C GLY A 236 -4.74 19.92 -11.64
N ILE A 237 -5.61 20.73 -11.04
CA ILE A 237 -5.29 22.04 -10.49
C ILE A 237 -5.29 21.97 -8.98
N VAL A 238 -4.11 22.07 -8.36
CA VAL A 238 -3.94 22.10 -6.90
C VAL A 238 -4.46 23.42 -6.33
N ARG A 239 -5.23 23.36 -5.25
CA ARG A 239 -5.80 24.53 -4.55
C ARG A 239 -5.38 24.63 -3.09
N LEU A 240 -4.97 23.52 -2.48
CA LEU A 240 -4.52 23.47 -1.10
C LEU A 240 -3.38 22.46 -0.97
N ALA A 241 -2.27 22.86 -0.39
CA ALA A 241 -1.23 21.94 0.06
C ALA A 241 -1.33 21.74 1.58
N GLU A 242 -1.44 20.50 2.02
CA GLU A 242 -1.33 20.13 3.43
C GLU A 242 -0.01 19.37 3.62
N ILE A 243 0.84 19.87 4.52
CA ILE A 243 2.12 19.30 4.88
C ILE A 243 2.07 18.94 6.35
N ASP A 244 2.18 17.67 6.66
CA ASP A 244 1.97 17.15 8.01
C ASP A 244 3.28 16.62 8.60
N THR A 245 3.70 17.17 9.73
CA THR A 245 4.85 16.74 10.52
C THR A 245 4.45 16.06 11.83
N THR A 246 3.18 15.64 11.98
CA THR A 246 2.69 14.95 13.19
C THR A 246 3.57 13.76 13.55
N ASN A 247 3.85 13.58 14.84
CA ASN A 247 4.77 12.61 15.41
C ASN A 247 6.28 12.87 15.14
N LEU A 248 6.64 13.89 14.37
CA LEU A 248 8.02 14.26 14.06
C LEU A 248 8.46 15.43 14.95
N VAL A 249 8.73 15.14 16.23
CA VAL A 249 9.04 16.17 17.25
C VAL A 249 10.47 16.72 17.08
N PHE A 250 11.44 15.85 16.77
CA PHE A 250 12.86 16.20 16.73
C PHE A 250 13.48 16.11 15.33
N ASN A 251 12.75 15.62 14.37
CA ASN A 251 13.18 15.28 13.01
C ASN A 251 12.24 15.84 11.93
N ALA A 252 11.40 16.79 12.28
CA ALA A 252 10.66 17.57 11.29
C ALA A 252 11.62 18.45 10.50
N PRO A 253 11.44 18.63 9.18
CA PRO A 253 12.22 19.58 8.41
C PRO A 253 11.94 21.02 8.86
N ALA A 254 12.94 21.89 8.71
CA ALA A 254 12.76 23.30 9.08
C ALA A 254 11.85 24.04 8.09
N GLU A 255 11.92 23.69 6.82
CA GLU A 255 11.15 24.33 5.74
C GLU A 255 10.79 23.30 4.65
N VAL A 256 9.78 23.65 3.87
CA VAL A 256 9.31 22.89 2.70
C VAL A 256 9.10 23.80 1.51
N SER A 257 9.28 23.29 0.30
CA SER A 257 8.75 23.91 -0.93
C SER A 257 8.06 22.83 -1.78
N VAL A 258 7.06 23.24 -2.55
CA VAL A 258 6.33 22.34 -3.45
C VAL A 258 6.30 22.98 -4.84
N ALA A 259 6.68 22.21 -5.85
CA ALA A 259 6.58 22.57 -7.26
C ALA A 259 5.65 21.61 -8.00
N GLY A 260 4.90 22.11 -8.96
CA GLY A 260 4.08 21.36 -9.88
C GLY A 260 4.70 21.24 -11.26
N SER A 261 4.34 20.25 -12.03
CA SER A 261 4.76 20.06 -13.41
C SER A 261 3.71 19.29 -14.20
N ALA A 262 3.50 19.68 -15.45
CA ALA A 262 2.63 18.94 -16.37
C ALA A 262 3.37 17.74 -17.01
N ASP A 263 4.69 17.83 -17.21
CA ASP A 263 5.50 16.90 -18.00
C ASP A 263 6.55 16.14 -17.17
N GLY A 264 6.71 16.48 -15.88
CA GLY A 264 7.74 15.95 -14.99
C GLY A 264 9.12 16.53 -15.21
N VAL A 265 9.27 17.51 -16.11
CA VAL A 265 10.55 18.13 -16.50
C VAL A 265 10.58 19.64 -16.21
N THR A 266 9.53 20.33 -16.60
CA THR A 266 9.38 21.78 -16.40
C THR A 266 8.56 22.07 -15.16
N TRP A 267 9.18 22.70 -14.15
CA TRP A 267 8.60 22.89 -12.83
C TRP A 267 8.20 24.36 -12.59
N PHE A 268 7.05 24.55 -11.95
CA PHE A 268 6.53 25.84 -11.50
C PHE A 268 6.17 25.78 -10.00
N PRO A 269 6.26 26.91 -9.26
CA PRO A 269 6.00 26.90 -7.83
C PRO A 269 4.50 26.72 -7.52
N LEU A 270 4.18 25.77 -6.61
CA LEU A 270 2.87 25.64 -5.94
C LEU A 270 2.92 26.24 -4.54
N LEU A 271 4.00 25.98 -3.80
CA LEU A 271 4.26 26.55 -2.48
C LEU A 271 5.73 27.00 -2.45
N PRO A 272 6.03 28.29 -2.28
CA PRO A 272 7.39 28.76 -2.12
C PRO A 272 7.99 28.21 -0.81
N ARG A 273 9.30 28.26 -0.68
CA ARG A 273 10.00 27.80 0.52
C ARG A 273 9.41 28.46 1.77
N THR A 274 8.82 27.61 2.63
CA THR A 274 7.99 28.02 3.75
C THR A 274 8.39 27.25 5.00
N ARG A 275 8.45 27.93 6.13
CA ARG A 275 8.79 27.35 7.44
C ARG A 275 7.74 26.33 7.89
N LEU A 276 8.22 25.23 8.48
CA LEU A 276 7.40 24.25 9.17
C LEU A 276 7.67 24.28 10.69
N LEU A 277 6.71 23.78 11.43
CA LEU A 277 6.80 23.49 12.87
C LEU A 277 6.82 21.98 13.06
N PRO A 278 7.53 21.45 14.06
CA PRO A 278 7.42 20.05 14.47
C PRO A 278 6.00 19.69 14.91
N ASP A 279 5.63 18.42 14.79
CA ASP A 279 4.37 17.84 15.29
C ASP A 279 3.13 18.66 14.92
N THR A 280 3.05 19.14 13.68
CA THR A 280 2.03 20.09 13.23
C THR A 280 1.53 19.77 11.83
N ARG A 281 0.21 19.90 11.62
CA ARG A 281 -0.42 19.87 10.30
C ARG A 281 -0.53 21.28 9.74
N HIS A 282 0.20 21.57 8.67
CA HIS A 282 0.21 22.88 8.01
C HIS A 282 -0.69 22.85 6.79
N ARG A 283 -1.43 23.93 6.55
CA ARG A 283 -2.29 24.10 5.38
C ARG A 283 -1.99 25.41 4.69
N PHE A 284 -1.66 25.31 3.40
CA PHE A 284 -1.28 26.45 2.58
C PHE A 284 -2.20 26.55 1.38
N ARG A 285 -2.86 27.67 1.22
CA ARG A 285 -3.66 27.94 0.02
C ARG A 285 -2.74 28.11 -1.18
N VAL A 286 -3.07 27.41 -2.26
CA VAL A 286 -2.39 27.55 -3.56
C VAL A 286 -3.30 28.36 -4.47
N THR A 287 -2.78 29.49 -4.99
CA THR A 287 -3.50 30.39 -5.88
C THR A 287 -2.88 30.38 -7.28
N ASP A 288 -3.71 30.50 -8.31
CA ASP A 288 -3.30 30.67 -9.70
C ASP A 288 -2.32 29.61 -10.23
N ALA A 289 -2.38 28.38 -9.66
CA ALA A 289 -1.54 27.29 -10.12
C ALA A 289 -2.00 26.79 -11.49
N PRO A 290 -1.05 26.57 -12.43
CA PRO A 290 -1.29 25.82 -13.65
C PRO A 290 -1.68 24.37 -13.36
N GLU A 291 -2.14 23.65 -14.39
CA GLU A 291 -2.33 22.21 -14.34
C GLU A 291 -1.01 21.48 -14.05
N ALA A 292 -1.08 20.46 -13.19
CA ALA A 292 0.03 19.60 -12.85
C ALA A 292 -0.37 18.13 -12.94
N ALA A 293 0.51 17.30 -13.51
CA ALA A 293 0.44 15.84 -13.45
C ALA A 293 1.47 15.27 -12.47
N TYR A 294 2.44 16.09 -12.05
CA TYR A 294 3.49 15.75 -11.09
C TYR A 294 3.64 16.86 -10.05
N ALA A 295 4.03 16.46 -8.84
CA ALA A 295 4.44 17.38 -7.80
C ALA A 295 5.81 16.96 -7.24
N ARG A 296 6.70 17.94 -7.02
CA ARG A 296 7.96 17.75 -6.31
C ARG A 296 7.88 18.45 -4.97
N VAL A 297 8.20 17.72 -3.91
CA VAL A 297 8.26 18.24 -2.55
C VAL A 297 9.71 18.21 -2.09
N ASP A 298 10.26 19.38 -1.81
CA ASP A 298 11.61 19.55 -1.27
C ASP A 298 11.50 19.91 0.23
N ILE A 299 12.16 19.14 1.09
CA ILE A 299 12.30 19.40 2.52
C ILE A 299 13.72 19.91 2.83
N HIS A 300 13.84 20.82 3.77
CA HIS A 300 15.10 21.50 4.05
C HIS A 300 15.46 21.43 5.54
N PRO A 301 16.69 20.95 5.90
CA PRO A 301 17.63 20.26 5.01
C PRO A 301 17.25 18.80 4.78
N ASP A 302 16.75 18.12 5.81
CA ASP A 302 16.39 16.72 5.89
C ASP A 302 15.24 16.53 6.89
N GLY A 303 14.88 15.30 7.18
CA GLY A 303 13.89 14.94 8.20
C GLY A 303 12.78 14.08 7.64
N GLY A 304 11.56 14.28 8.13
CA GLY A 304 10.44 13.46 7.72
C GLY A 304 9.13 14.25 7.54
N LEU A 305 8.23 13.65 6.79
CA LEU A 305 6.84 14.09 6.63
C LEU A 305 5.89 12.93 6.97
N ALA A 306 4.97 13.19 7.88
CA ALA A 306 3.93 12.23 8.23
C ALA A 306 2.97 12.02 7.06
N ARG A 307 2.49 13.14 6.46
CA ARG A 307 1.63 13.12 5.26
C ARG A 307 1.85 14.35 4.39
N ILE A 308 1.57 14.15 3.10
CA ILE A 308 1.46 15.18 2.08
C ILE A 308 0.09 15.04 1.43
N ARG A 309 -0.68 16.14 1.33
CA ARG A 309 -1.95 16.19 0.62
C ARG A 309 -1.96 17.38 -0.32
N LEU A 310 -2.40 17.16 -1.54
CA LEU A 310 -2.54 18.20 -2.57
C LEU A 310 -3.99 18.19 -3.06
N HIS A 311 -4.83 18.91 -2.35
CA HIS A 311 -6.25 18.97 -2.69
C HIS A 311 -6.50 19.88 -3.88
N GLY A 312 -7.32 19.41 -4.80
CA GLY A 312 -7.64 20.14 -6.02
C GLY A 312 -8.74 19.46 -6.83
N PHE A 313 -8.75 19.73 -8.10
CA PHE A 313 -9.73 19.19 -9.04
C PHE A 313 -8.97 18.56 -10.21
N LEU A 314 -9.45 17.39 -10.67
CA LEU A 314 -8.99 16.84 -11.94
C LEU A 314 -9.40 17.80 -13.06
N THR A 315 -8.54 17.97 -14.05
CA THR A 315 -8.89 18.58 -15.31
C THR A 315 -9.39 17.49 -16.25
N GLU A 316 -10.44 17.79 -17.01
CA GLU A 316 -10.94 16.88 -18.04
C GLU A 316 -9.79 16.58 -19.03
N GLY A 317 -9.46 15.29 -19.20
CA GLY A 317 -8.50 14.81 -20.19
C GLY A 317 -9.11 14.65 -21.56
#